data_32e39fbca8e018bbf2bc21724406b100
#
_entry.id   32e39fbca8e018bbf2bc21724406b100
#
_cell.length_a   1.000
_cell.length_b   1.000
_cell.length_c   1.000
_cell.angle_alpha   90.00
_cell.angle_beta   90.00
_cell.angle_gamma   90.00
#
_symmetry.space_group_name_H-M   'P 1'
#
loop_
_entity.id
_entity.type
_entity.pdbx_description
1 polymer ?
#
loop_
_entity_poly.entity_id
_entity_poly.type
_entity_poly.pdbx_seq_one_letter_code
_entity_poly.pdbx_strand_id
1 'polypeptide(L)'
;MQVRFSYLLGGLVFSSLHLASAVSFSGDFTASKICPLYVSKNQQTNPGNIVTQFNQVYKIKEANATPASWYRVVANAQGELRWVEASCGSVSGGSGTTDPIEPGQQCVQSAGKADGYVFAVSMQAAFCETGGYAKGKPECTNLTAGSPYTSQFSLHGLWPNQNSCGTNYGFCDNTAKKNTHCEYTPIALNSSNETNLKKYMASYQYGSCLERHEWYKHGSCQLRSQDDYYALAVNLTEQMNNSPIGAFIKNSTGQTITVANFKQLFEQSFGAGSSKKIKLICKNALLTDVYIELPNLDGRDETKLTELLPLAKDNTSGSCGTQFKLSNFSVN
;
A
#
# COMPACT_ATOMS: atom_id res chain seq x y z
N MET A 1 67.53 -15.51 25.19
CA MET A 1 66.27 -16.29 25.23
C MET A 1 65.19 -15.36 24.79
N GLN A 2 64.90 -15.35 23.46
CA GLN A 2 63.83 -14.46 22.87
C GLN A 2 62.59 -15.30 22.60
N VAL A 3 61.48 -14.90 23.19
CA VAL A 3 60.17 -15.51 23.00
C VAL A 3 59.48 -14.73 21.88
N ARG A 4 59.18 -15.39 20.76
CA ARG A 4 58.38 -14.87 19.66
C ARG A 4 56.92 -15.14 19.94
N PHE A 5 56.08 -14.10 20.03
CA PHE A 5 54.64 -14.18 20.01
C PHE A 5 54.15 -14.15 18.54
N SER A 6 53.51 -15.23 18.09
CA SER A 6 52.79 -15.27 16.83
C SER A 6 51.33 -14.86 17.06
N TYR A 7 50.91 -13.78 16.43
CA TYR A 7 49.52 -13.38 16.39
C TYR A 7 48.81 -14.11 15.24
N LEU A 8 47.83 -14.96 15.60
CA LEU A 8 46.89 -15.53 14.65
C LEU A 8 45.79 -14.46 14.38
N LEU A 9 45.76 -13.91 13.16
CA LEU A 9 44.64 -13.15 12.66
C LEU A 9 43.54 -14.12 12.27
N GLY A 10 42.50 -14.22 13.12
CA GLY A 10 41.24 -14.84 12.78
C GLY A 10 40.40 -13.90 11.87
N GLY A 11 40.33 -14.23 10.57
CA GLY A 11 39.47 -13.53 9.65
C GLY A 11 38.01 -13.83 9.92
N LEU A 12 37.23 -12.84 10.39
CA LEU A 12 35.78 -12.88 10.43
C LEU A 12 35.24 -12.77 8.99
N VAL A 13 34.73 -13.88 8.47
CA VAL A 13 33.97 -13.89 7.22
C VAL A 13 32.58 -13.34 7.53
N PHE A 14 32.36 -12.07 7.20
CA PHE A 14 30.99 -11.52 7.17
C PHE A 14 30.24 -12.11 5.98
N SER A 15 29.38 -13.09 6.23
CA SER A 15 28.41 -13.56 5.26
C SER A 15 27.32 -12.50 5.12
N SER A 16 27.40 -11.70 4.06
CA SER A 16 26.36 -10.75 3.70
C SER A 16 25.14 -11.52 3.21
N LEU A 17 24.10 -11.59 4.04
CA LEU A 17 22.77 -12.01 3.62
C LEU A 17 22.24 -10.99 2.60
N HIS A 18 22.36 -11.33 1.32
CA HIS A 18 21.67 -10.59 0.26
C HIS A 18 20.19 -10.93 0.34
N LEU A 19 19.40 -9.99 0.85
CA LEU A 19 17.95 -10.02 0.70
C LEU A 19 17.63 -9.86 -0.79
N ALA A 20 17.21 -10.95 -1.42
CA ALA A 20 16.80 -10.94 -2.82
C ALA A 20 15.51 -10.13 -2.96
N SER A 21 15.63 -8.92 -3.50
CA SER A 21 14.48 -8.09 -3.89
C SER A 21 13.85 -8.68 -5.16
N ALA A 22 12.52 -8.66 -5.23
CA ALA A 22 11.81 -9.02 -6.44
C ALA A 22 12.23 -8.07 -7.58
N VAL A 23 12.53 -8.64 -8.75
CA VAL A 23 13.02 -7.90 -9.91
C VAL A 23 11.90 -7.87 -10.94
N SER A 24 11.61 -6.67 -11.48
CA SER A 24 10.70 -6.54 -12.61
C SER A 24 11.23 -7.39 -13.77
N PHE A 25 10.42 -8.30 -14.27
CA PHE A 25 10.81 -9.22 -15.33
C PHE A 25 9.62 -9.42 -16.28
N SER A 26 9.82 -9.19 -17.56
CA SER A 26 8.81 -9.44 -18.59
C SER A 26 9.28 -10.54 -19.52
N GLY A 27 8.37 -11.45 -19.87
CA GLY A 27 8.65 -12.58 -20.74
C GLY A 27 7.52 -13.59 -20.71
N ASP A 28 7.74 -14.71 -21.34
CA ASP A 28 6.80 -15.81 -21.40
C ASP A 28 7.35 -17.02 -20.66
N PHE A 29 6.59 -17.55 -19.72
CA PHE A 29 6.87 -18.79 -19.02
C PHE A 29 6.05 -19.92 -19.65
N THR A 30 6.70 -20.87 -20.28
CA THR A 30 6.06 -22.06 -20.81
C THR A 30 6.19 -23.21 -19.83
N ALA A 31 5.08 -23.68 -19.28
CA ALA A 31 5.08 -24.75 -18.28
C ALA A 31 5.43 -26.12 -18.93
N SER A 32 6.45 -26.79 -18.39
CA SER A 32 6.86 -28.15 -18.77
C SER A 32 6.39 -29.22 -17.79
N LYS A 33 5.70 -28.82 -16.71
CA LYS A 33 5.16 -29.68 -15.67
C LYS A 33 3.86 -29.09 -15.12
N ILE A 34 3.07 -29.91 -14.45
CA ILE A 34 1.94 -29.47 -13.64
C ILE A 34 2.51 -29.07 -12.26
N CYS A 35 2.49 -27.79 -11.93
CA CYS A 35 3.02 -27.24 -10.70
C CYS A 35 2.00 -26.32 -10.03
N PRO A 36 1.98 -26.23 -8.68
CA PRO A 36 1.14 -25.29 -7.99
C PRO A 36 1.46 -23.84 -8.35
N LEU A 37 0.43 -23.02 -8.44
CA LEU A 37 0.52 -21.57 -8.63
C LEU A 37 0.19 -20.88 -7.30
N TYR A 38 1.20 -20.35 -6.62
CA TYR A 38 1.08 -19.84 -5.25
C TYR A 38 0.77 -18.34 -5.22
N VAL A 39 -0.12 -17.93 -4.33
CA VAL A 39 -0.32 -16.52 -3.97
C VAL A 39 0.91 -15.99 -3.24
N SER A 40 1.46 -16.79 -2.34
CA SER A 40 2.71 -16.51 -1.63
C SER A 40 3.72 -17.62 -1.83
N LYS A 41 4.86 -17.32 -2.48
CA LYS A 41 5.97 -18.28 -2.66
C LYS A 41 6.63 -18.69 -1.34
N ASN A 42 6.60 -17.82 -0.33
CA ASN A 42 7.24 -18.08 0.96
C ASN A 42 6.37 -18.97 1.86
N GLN A 43 5.05 -18.78 1.81
CA GLN A 43 4.10 -19.57 2.59
C GLN A 43 3.53 -20.76 1.78
N GLN A 44 3.80 -20.79 0.47
CA GLN A 44 3.28 -21.79 -0.47
C GLN A 44 1.75 -21.95 -0.39
N THR A 45 1.05 -20.82 -0.21
CA THR A 45 -0.40 -20.80 -0.15
C THR A 45 -0.98 -20.81 -1.57
N ASN A 46 -1.90 -21.75 -1.82
CA ASN A 46 -2.54 -21.96 -3.12
C ASN A 46 -4.07 -22.14 -2.96
N PRO A 47 -4.81 -21.05 -2.64
CA PRO A 47 -6.26 -21.11 -2.59
C PRO A 47 -6.80 -21.48 -3.97
N GLY A 48 -7.79 -22.38 -3.99
CA GLY A 48 -8.36 -22.92 -5.22
C GLY A 48 -7.55 -24.02 -5.91
N ASN A 49 -6.40 -24.44 -5.32
CA ASN A 49 -5.52 -25.48 -5.86
C ASN A 49 -5.16 -25.26 -7.36
N ILE A 50 -4.90 -24.00 -7.71
CA ILE A 50 -4.59 -23.62 -9.09
C ILE A 50 -3.20 -24.16 -9.47
N VAL A 51 -3.11 -24.78 -10.63
CA VAL A 51 -1.87 -25.39 -11.15
C VAL A 51 -1.59 -24.95 -12.56
N THR A 52 -0.32 -25.02 -12.97
CA THR A 52 0.07 -24.85 -14.37
C THR A 52 -0.49 -25.97 -15.23
N GLN A 53 -0.76 -25.68 -16.51
CA GLN A 53 -1.11 -26.67 -17.51
C GLN A 53 0.10 -26.94 -18.41
N PHE A 54 0.36 -28.18 -18.75
CA PHE A 54 1.47 -28.58 -19.59
C PHE A 54 1.42 -27.87 -20.96
N ASN A 55 2.55 -27.29 -21.38
CA ASN A 55 2.71 -26.47 -22.59
C ASN A 55 1.90 -25.14 -22.59
N GLN A 56 1.22 -24.77 -21.50
CA GLN A 56 0.58 -23.47 -21.40
C GLN A 56 1.62 -22.37 -21.22
N VAL A 57 1.41 -21.27 -21.94
CA VAL A 57 2.24 -20.06 -21.84
C VAL A 57 1.59 -19.07 -20.87
N TYR A 58 2.36 -18.60 -19.92
CA TYR A 58 1.97 -17.62 -18.91
C TYR A 58 2.82 -16.36 -19.04
N LYS A 59 2.21 -15.18 -19.04
CA LYS A 59 2.96 -13.92 -19.05
C LYS A 59 3.63 -13.68 -17.72
N ILE A 60 4.96 -13.49 -17.71
CA ILE A 60 5.71 -13.15 -16.50
C ILE A 60 5.60 -11.65 -16.22
N LYS A 61 5.44 -11.30 -14.94
CA LYS A 61 5.43 -9.92 -14.43
C LYS A 61 6.59 -9.61 -13.50
N GLU A 62 7.10 -10.65 -12.80
CA GLU A 62 8.16 -10.51 -11.81
C GLU A 62 9.04 -11.75 -11.75
N ALA A 63 10.30 -11.55 -11.35
CA ALA A 63 11.21 -12.61 -10.90
C ALA A 63 11.63 -12.34 -9.45
N ASN A 64 11.84 -13.37 -8.65
CA ASN A 64 12.24 -13.19 -7.25
C ASN A 64 13.71 -12.82 -7.07
N ALA A 65 14.54 -13.10 -8.05
CA ALA A 65 15.98 -12.85 -8.05
C ALA A 65 16.57 -13.01 -9.46
N THR A 66 17.88 -12.73 -9.59
CA THR A 66 18.66 -13.06 -10.79
C THR A 66 19.89 -13.89 -10.38
N PRO A 67 20.01 -15.14 -10.80
CA PRO A 67 19.02 -15.90 -11.57
C PRO A 67 17.74 -16.20 -10.75
N ALA A 68 16.59 -16.26 -11.44
CA ALA A 68 15.33 -16.47 -10.79
C ALA A 68 15.13 -17.93 -10.37
N SER A 69 14.63 -18.14 -9.16
CA SER A 69 14.10 -19.44 -8.70
C SER A 69 12.57 -19.47 -8.72
N TRP A 70 11.93 -18.29 -8.80
CA TRP A 70 10.48 -18.13 -8.90
C TRP A 70 10.11 -17.02 -9.87
N TYR A 71 9.04 -17.25 -10.65
CA TYR A 71 8.42 -16.24 -11.51
C TYR A 71 7.00 -15.95 -11.05
N ARG A 72 6.61 -14.70 -11.11
CA ARG A 72 5.22 -14.28 -10.89
C ARG A 72 4.55 -14.12 -12.24
N VAL A 73 3.54 -14.94 -12.48
CA VAL A 73 2.89 -15.07 -13.77
C VAL A 73 1.42 -14.73 -13.71
N VAL A 74 0.84 -14.32 -14.85
CA VAL A 74 -0.61 -14.14 -15.00
C VAL A 74 -1.25 -15.52 -15.11
N ALA A 75 -1.99 -15.95 -14.08
CA ALA A 75 -2.51 -17.30 -13.94
C ALA A 75 -3.82 -17.55 -14.69
N ASN A 76 -4.61 -16.50 -14.96
CA ASN A 76 -5.93 -16.61 -15.62
C ASN A 76 -6.26 -15.37 -16.47
N ALA A 77 -7.40 -15.43 -17.17
CA ALA A 77 -7.87 -14.35 -18.04
C ALA A 77 -8.28 -13.07 -17.27
N GLN A 78 -8.53 -13.15 -15.97
CA GLN A 78 -8.83 -12.03 -15.09
C GLN A 78 -7.58 -11.28 -14.63
N GLY A 79 -6.38 -11.77 -15.01
CA GLY A 79 -5.12 -11.13 -14.69
C GLY A 79 -4.55 -11.48 -13.31
N GLU A 80 -5.07 -12.53 -12.66
CA GLU A 80 -4.58 -12.98 -11.36
C GLU A 80 -3.09 -13.34 -11.43
N LEU A 81 -2.31 -12.83 -10.48
CA LEU A 81 -0.87 -13.05 -10.42
C LEU A 81 -0.53 -14.12 -9.38
N ARG A 82 0.19 -15.16 -9.81
CA ARG A 82 0.63 -16.27 -8.97
C ARG A 82 2.11 -16.56 -9.16
N TRP A 83 2.75 -17.09 -8.13
CA TRP A 83 4.14 -17.53 -8.17
C TRP A 83 4.25 -18.99 -8.63
N VAL A 84 5.17 -19.24 -9.56
CA VAL A 84 5.55 -20.57 -10.03
C VAL A 84 7.06 -20.75 -9.87
N GLU A 85 7.50 -21.95 -9.51
CA GLU A 85 8.92 -22.28 -9.48
C GLU A 85 9.52 -22.26 -10.89
N ALA A 86 10.73 -21.73 -11.03
CA ALA A 86 11.45 -21.69 -12.29
C ALA A 86 11.68 -23.09 -12.87
N SER A 87 11.82 -24.11 -12.00
CA SER A 87 11.96 -25.51 -12.39
C SER A 87 10.74 -26.12 -13.08
N CYS A 88 9.60 -25.45 -13.05
CA CYS A 88 8.32 -25.91 -13.60
C CYS A 88 8.14 -25.62 -15.09
N GLY A 89 9.08 -24.89 -15.70
CA GLY A 89 8.97 -24.52 -17.12
C GLY A 89 10.24 -23.89 -17.66
N SER A 90 10.11 -23.29 -18.83
CA SER A 90 11.16 -22.54 -19.51
C SER A 90 10.70 -21.11 -19.79
N VAL A 91 11.65 -20.18 -19.80
CA VAL A 91 11.38 -18.77 -20.10
C VAL A 91 11.88 -18.42 -21.48
N SER A 92 11.06 -17.72 -22.25
CA SER A 92 11.42 -17.19 -23.58
C SER A 92 11.09 -15.70 -23.65
N GLY A 93 11.86 -14.96 -24.45
CA GLY A 93 11.67 -13.52 -24.65
C GLY A 93 11.92 -12.70 -23.38
N GLY A 94 12.60 -13.25 -22.38
CA GLY A 94 12.83 -12.60 -21.12
C GLY A 94 13.86 -11.49 -21.23
N SER A 95 13.43 -10.25 -20.97
CA SER A 95 14.31 -9.16 -20.64
C SER A 95 14.16 -8.90 -19.14
N GLY A 96 15.04 -9.50 -18.36
CA GLY A 96 15.25 -9.13 -16.97
C GLY A 96 16.20 -7.95 -16.97
N THR A 97 15.73 -6.77 -16.70
CA THR A 97 16.62 -5.67 -16.36
C THR A 97 17.08 -5.89 -14.94
N THR A 98 18.30 -6.38 -14.79
CA THR A 98 19.04 -6.39 -13.52
C THR A 98 19.66 -5.02 -13.24
N ASP A 99 19.21 -4.02 -13.96
CA ASP A 99 19.74 -2.69 -13.76
C ASP A 99 19.27 -2.18 -12.40
N PRO A 100 20.20 -1.80 -11.52
CA PRO A 100 19.87 -0.85 -10.47
C PRO A 100 19.14 0.28 -11.18
N ILE A 101 18.06 0.81 -10.59
CA ILE A 101 17.38 1.98 -11.14
C ILE A 101 18.47 2.98 -11.49
N GLU A 102 18.81 3.04 -12.78
CA GLU A 102 19.79 4.02 -13.28
C GLU A 102 19.27 5.40 -12.90
N PRO A 103 20.08 6.28 -12.35
CA PRO A 103 19.71 7.67 -12.16
C PRO A 103 19.39 8.26 -13.53
N GLY A 104 18.09 8.26 -13.92
CA GLY A 104 17.64 8.71 -15.25
C GLY A 104 16.52 7.89 -15.87
N GLN A 105 16.01 6.82 -15.24
CA GLN A 105 14.82 6.15 -15.75
C GLN A 105 13.65 7.13 -15.75
N GLN A 106 13.20 7.50 -16.96
CA GLN A 106 12.18 8.51 -17.15
C GLN A 106 10.86 8.06 -16.51
N CYS A 107 10.28 8.93 -15.67
CA CYS A 107 8.95 8.72 -15.11
C CYS A 107 7.93 8.57 -16.24
N VAL A 108 7.21 7.47 -16.27
CA VAL A 108 6.14 7.20 -17.24
C VAL A 108 4.80 7.26 -16.54
N GLN A 109 4.07 8.36 -16.72
CA GLN A 109 2.73 8.55 -16.16
C GLN A 109 1.68 7.83 -17.01
N SER A 110 1.60 6.51 -16.85
CA SER A 110 0.56 5.70 -17.48
C SER A 110 0.04 4.64 -16.51
N ALA A 111 -1.22 4.25 -16.68
CA ALA A 111 -1.86 3.25 -15.81
C ALA A 111 -1.14 1.91 -15.83
N GLY A 112 -1.16 1.19 -14.68
CA GLY A 112 -0.59 -0.14 -14.55
C GLY A 112 0.94 -0.19 -14.48
N LYS A 113 1.61 0.92 -14.17
CA LYS A 113 3.07 0.99 -13.98
C LYS A 113 3.48 1.17 -12.51
N ALA A 114 2.55 0.98 -11.59
CA ALA A 114 2.83 1.06 -10.17
C ALA A 114 3.78 -0.05 -9.70
N ASP A 115 4.75 0.31 -8.85
CA ASP A 115 5.65 -0.63 -8.14
C ASP A 115 5.06 -1.05 -6.79
N GLY A 116 4.18 -0.24 -6.23
CA GLY A 116 3.53 -0.41 -4.95
C GLY A 116 2.39 0.57 -4.77
N TYR A 117 1.77 0.54 -3.61
CA TYR A 117 0.71 1.46 -3.24
C TYR A 117 0.97 2.06 -1.87
N VAL A 118 0.46 3.27 -1.65
CA VAL A 118 0.32 3.86 -0.32
C VAL A 118 -1.16 3.93 0.00
N PHE A 119 -1.58 3.19 1.02
CA PHE A 119 -2.91 3.33 1.60
C PHE A 119 -2.85 4.39 2.68
N ALA A 120 -3.61 5.45 2.52
CA ALA A 120 -3.62 6.61 3.41
C ALA A 120 -4.96 6.72 4.14
N VAL A 121 -4.90 6.79 5.47
CA VAL A 121 -6.04 7.12 6.33
C VAL A 121 -5.73 8.34 7.16
N SER A 122 -6.73 9.20 7.37
CA SER A 122 -6.63 10.43 8.15
C SER A 122 -7.37 10.31 9.48
N MET A 123 -6.89 11.07 10.47
CA MET A 123 -7.61 11.39 11.68
C MET A 123 -8.38 12.70 11.44
N GLN A 124 -9.67 12.58 11.10
CA GLN A 124 -10.47 13.72 10.64
C GLN A 124 -10.52 14.89 11.65
N ALA A 125 -10.65 14.59 12.94
CA ALA A 125 -10.64 15.62 13.99
C ALA A 125 -9.31 16.40 13.99
N ALA A 126 -8.16 15.72 13.86
CA ALA A 126 -6.86 16.35 13.81
C ALA A 126 -6.65 17.20 12.54
N PHE A 127 -7.11 16.70 11.38
CA PHE A 127 -7.10 17.46 10.13
C PHE A 127 -7.89 18.79 10.29
N CYS A 128 -9.08 18.71 10.89
CA CYS A 128 -9.92 19.88 11.09
C CYS A 128 -9.30 20.87 12.07
N GLU A 129 -8.76 20.41 13.21
CA GLU A 129 -8.09 21.23 14.22
C GLU A 129 -6.83 21.90 13.65
N THR A 130 -6.07 21.22 12.80
CA THR A 130 -4.79 21.74 12.27
C THR A 130 -4.93 22.63 11.04
N GLY A 131 -6.13 22.94 10.61
CA GLY A 131 -6.37 23.92 9.54
C GLY A 131 -7.55 23.67 8.62
N GLY A 132 -8.16 22.50 8.62
CA GLY A 132 -9.33 22.21 7.79
C GLY A 132 -10.52 23.09 8.14
N TYR A 133 -10.80 23.26 9.43
CA TYR A 133 -11.87 24.13 9.92
C TYR A 133 -11.63 25.61 9.55
N ALA A 134 -10.43 26.13 9.79
CA ALA A 134 -10.08 27.51 9.45
C ALA A 134 -10.15 27.81 7.95
N LYS A 135 -10.05 26.76 7.10
CA LYS A 135 -10.21 26.84 5.63
C LYS A 135 -11.65 26.64 5.19
N GLY A 136 -12.61 26.51 6.09
CA GLY A 136 -14.02 26.30 5.79
C GLY A 136 -14.32 24.99 5.08
N LYS A 137 -13.51 23.93 5.31
CA LYS A 137 -13.74 22.61 4.70
C LYS A 137 -15.06 22.04 5.18
N PRO A 138 -15.97 21.62 4.27
CA PRO A 138 -17.30 21.10 4.62
C PRO A 138 -17.26 19.96 5.65
N GLU A 139 -16.33 19.03 5.51
CA GLU A 139 -16.12 17.92 6.44
C GLU A 139 -15.65 18.36 7.83
N CYS A 140 -15.20 19.59 7.98
CA CYS A 140 -14.77 20.14 9.26
C CYS A 140 -15.84 21.05 9.88
N THR A 141 -16.54 21.84 9.07
CA THR A 141 -17.63 22.71 9.56
C THR A 141 -18.88 21.92 9.98
N ASN A 142 -18.97 20.66 9.57
CA ASN A 142 -20.05 19.73 9.95
C ASN A 142 -19.56 18.61 10.91
N LEU A 143 -18.36 18.69 11.44
CA LEU A 143 -17.81 17.66 12.34
C LEU A 143 -18.34 17.84 13.77
N THR A 144 -19.52 17.31 14.07
CA THR A 144 -20.11 17.36 15.42
C THR A 144 -19.50 16.30 16.34
N ALA A 145 -19.63 16.48 17.66
CA ALA A 145 -19.09 15.57 18.68
C ALA A 145 -19.61 14.13 18.56
N GLY A 146 -20.84 13.93 18.05
CA GLY A 146 -21.44 12.61 17.82
C GLY A 146 -21.05 11.97 16.48
N SER A 147 -20.29 12.65 15.64
CA SER A 147 -19.88 12.12 14.33
C SER A 147 -18.89 10.95 14.51
N PRO A 148 -19.07 9.83 13.79
CA PRO A 148 -18.11 8.73 13.82
C PRO A 148 -16.70 9.15 13.38
N TYR A 149 -16.58 10.16 12.53
CA TYR A 149 -15.29 10.65 12.04
C TYR A 149 -14.42 11.33 13.13
N THR A 150 -14.98 11.63 14.31
CA THR A 150 -14.18 12.16 15.45
C THR A 150 -13.31 11.08 16.09
N SER A 151 -13.64 9.78 15.89
CA SER A 151 -13.04 8.67 16.63
C SER A 151 -12.75 7.43 15.77
N GLN A 152 -12.66 7.57 14.45
CA GLN A 152 -12.30 6.50 13.53
C GLN A 152 -11.26 6.97 12.51
N PHE A 153 -10.59 6.02 11.87
CA PHE A 153 -9.82 6.31 10.67
C PHE A 153 -10.76 6.66 9.52
N SER A 154 -10.49 7.77 8.84
CA SER A 154 -11.19 8.19 7.63
C SER A 154 -10.31 7.91 6.42
N LEU A 155 -10.87 7.37 5.34
CA LEU A 155 -10.14 7.17 4.10
C LEU A 155 -9.65 8.53 3.56
N HIS A 156 -8.34 8.61 3.33
CA HIS A 156 -7.74 9.70 2.57
C HIS A 156 -7.61 9.30 1.09
N GLY A 157 -6.91 8.20 0.83
CA GLY A 157 -6.73 7.69 -0.53
C GLY A 157 -6.01 6.35 -0.56
N LEU A 158 -5.93 5.80 -1.77
CA LEU A 158 -5.17 4.60 -2.10
C LEU A 158 -4.31 4.90 -3.33
N TRP A 159 -3.03 5.19 -3.14
CA TRP A 159 -2.18 5.81 -4.14
C TRP A 159 -1.25 4.78 -4.80
N PRO A 160 -1.48 4.42 -6.07
CA PRO A 160 -0.45 3.75 -6.86
C PRO A 160 0.82 4.60 -6.86
N ASN A 161 1.96 3.97 -6.68
CA ASN A 161 3.25 4.66 -6.64
C ASN A 161 4.24 3.97 -7.59
N GLN A 162 5.05 4.76 -8.29
CA GLN A 162 6.12 4.29 -9.16
C GLN A 162 7.45 4.90 -8.68
N ASN A 163 8.43 4.06 -8.36
CA ASN A 163 9.70 4.49 -7.78
C ASN A 163 10.43 5.52 -8.67
N SER A 164 10.40 5.33 -10.00
CA SER A 164 11.02 6.26 -10.97
C SER A 164 10.34 7.63 -11.05
N CYS A 165 9.08 7.74 -10.62
CA CYS A 165 8.32 8.99 -10.63
C CYS A 165 8.36 9.72 -9.29
N GLY A 166 8.66 9.04 -8.19
CA GLY A 166 8.50 9.58 -6.84
C GLY A 166 7.07 10.07 -6.62
N THR A 167 6.90 11.30 -6.16
CA THR A 167 5.59 11.93 -5.92
C THR A 167 4.88 12.40 -7.19
N ASN A 168 5.49 12.25 -8.37
CA ASN A 168 4.95 12.74 -9.64
C ASN A 168 4.14 11.68 -10.39
N TYR A 169 4.07 10.43 -9.91
CA TYR A 169 3.21 9.42 -10.51
C TYR A 169 1.74 9.77 -10.24
N GLY A 170 1.06 10.22 -11.26
CA GLY A 170 -0.33 10.68 -11.15
C GLY A 170 -0.88 11.21 -12.47
N PHE A 171 -2.21 11.41 -12.56
CA PHE A 171 -2.93 11.89 -13.74
C PHE A 171 -2.66 11.03 -14.98
N CYS A 172 -2.67 9.71 -14.82
CA CYS A 172 -2.27 8.76 -15.86
C CYS A 172 -3.29 8.60 -16.99
N ASP A 173 -4.47 9.17 -16.85
CA ASP A 173 -5.51 9.30 -17.89
C ASP A 173 -5.42 10.61 -18.69
N ASN A 174 -4.35 11.38 -18.48
CA ASN A 174 -4.12 12.70 -19.08
C ASN A 174 -5.19 13.77 -18.73
N THR A 175 -5.98 13.56 -17.68
CA THR A 175 -6.90 14.56 -17.18
C THR A 175 -6.14 15.82 -16.72
N ALA A 176 -6.51 16.98 -17.22
CA ALA A 176 -5.90 18.23 -16.81
C ALA A 176 -6.16 18.53 -15.34
N LYS A 177 -5.10 18.93 -14.62
CA LYS A 177 -5.21 19.34 -13.22
C LYS A 177 -6.18 20.52 -13.08
N LYS A 178 -7.12 20.39 -12.13
CA LYS A 178 -8.12 21.43 -11.82
C LYS A 178 -7.70 22.29 -10.64
N ASN A 179 -8.28 23.50 -10.56
CA ASN A 179 -8.01 24.42 -9.46
C ASN A 179 -8.65 23.96 -8.15
N THR A 180 -9.84 23.40 -8.23
CA THR A 180 -10.55 22.82 -7.09
C THR A 180 -10.96 21.38 -7.37
N HIS A 181 -11.15 20.58 -6.31
CA HIS A 181 -11.50 19.17 -6.45
C HIS A 181 -12.88 18.98 -7.09
N CYS A 182 -13.82 19.88 -6.84
CA CYS A 182 -15.18 19.78 -7.36
C CYS A 182 -15.30 20.11 -8.86
N GLU A 183 -14.26 20.66 -9.47
CA GLU A 183 -14.22 20.86 -10.93
C GLU A 183 -13.96 19.57 -11.72
N TYR A 184 -13.48 18.52 -11.07
CA TYR A 184 -13.40 17.20 -11.71
C TYR A 184 -14.79 16.58 -11.85
N THR A 185 -14.98 15.78 -12.91
CA THR A 185 -16.21 15.01 -13.10
C THR A 185 -16.47 14.13 -11.87
N PRO A 186 -17.73 14.04 -11.40
CA PRO A 186 -18.09 13.10 -10.35
C PRO A 186 -17.67 11.66 -10.69
N ILE A 187 -17.22 10.92 -9.68
CA ILE A 187 -16.91 9.50 -9.83
C ILE A 187 -18.19 8.68 -10.00
N ALA A 188 -18.10 7.59 -10.74
CA ALA A 188 -19.23 6.67 -10.96
C ALA A 188 -19.09 5.46 -10.00
N LEU A 189 -19.99 5.38 -9.03
CA LEU A 189 -20.03 4.27 -8.06
C LEU A 189 -21.44 3.63 -8.10
N ASN A 190 -21.51 2.34 -7.80
CA ASN A 190 -22.77 1.71 -7.48
C ASN A 190 -23.27 2.17 -6.10
N SER A 191 -24.56 2.01 -5.83
CA SER A 191 -25.21 2.51 -4.60
C SER A 191 -24.63 1.93 -3.31
N SER A 192 -24.14 0.69 -3.35
CA SER A 192 -23.50 0.06 -2.19
C SER A 192 -22.15 0.70 -1.90
N ASN A 193 -21.29 0.86 -2.91
CA ASN A 193 -19.98 1.49 -2.77
C ASN A 193 -20.10 2.98 -2.43
N GLU A 194 -21.10 3.67 -2.97
CA GLU A 194 -21.39 5.05 -2.57
C GLU A 194 -21.72 5.15 -1.07
N THR A 195 -22.59 4.28 -0.57
CA THR A 195 -22.98 4.22 0.85
C THR A 195 -21.76 3.93 1.74
N ASN A 196 -20.94 2.97 1.35
CA ASN A 196 -19.75 2.59 2.09
C ASN A 196 -18.67 3.68 2.05
N LEU A 197 -18.50 4.37 0.92
CA LEU A 197 -17.56 5.48 0.82
C LEU A 197 -18.00 6.63 1.73
N LYS A 198 -19.28 6.98 1.79
CA LYS A 198 -19.83 7.95 2.75
C LYS A 198 -19.52 7.60 4.20
N LYS A 199 -19.56 6.32 4.56
CA LYS A 199 -19.27 5.85 5.92
C LYS A 199 -17.81 6.08 6.34
N TYR A 200 -16.87 5.98 5.39
CA TYR A 200 -15.43 5.97 5.70
C TYR A 200 -14.67 7.18 5.15
N MET A 201 -15.26 8.05 4.34
CA MET A 201 -14.62 9.22 3.77
C MET A 201 -15.43 10.49 4.08
N ALA A 202 -15.00 11.21 5.12
CA ALA A 202 -15.72 12.41 5.58
C ALA A 202 -15.86 13.47 4.48
N SER A 203 -14.83 13.68 3.66
CA SER A 203 -14.84 14.62 2.55
C SER A 203 -15.91 14.26 1.50
N TYR A 204 -16.13 12.98 1.21
CA TYR A 204 -17.19 12.51 0.32
C TYR A 204 -18.58 12.72 0.95
N GLN A 205 -18.73 12.35 2.24
CA GLN A 205 -19.99 12.53 2.97
C GLN A 205 -20.46 13.99 2.98
N TYR A 206 -19.53 14.94 3.12
CA TYR A 206 -19.86 16.37 3.24
C TYR A 206 -19.60 17.19 1.96
N GLY A 207 -19.22 16.54 0.86
CA GLY A 207 -19.19 17.15 -0.48
C GLY A 207 -17.98 18.07 -0.74
N SER A 208 -16.82 17.84 -0.12
CA SER A 208 -15.59 18.58 -0.46
C SER A 208 -14.85 18.01 -1.68
N CYS A 209 -15.40 16.97 -2.31
CA CYS A 209 -14.96 16.41 -3.58
C CYS A 209 -13.50 15.87 -3.58
N LEU A 210 -12.95 15.50 -2.42
CA LEU A 210 -11.60 14.92 -2.35
C LEU A 210 -11.52 13.62 -3.15
N GLU A 211 -12.57 12.80 -3.15
CA GLU A 211 -12.66 11.56 -3.89
C GLU A 211 -12.40 11.74 -5.39
N ARG A 212 -12.82 12.85 -5.97
CA ARG A 212 -12.54 13.16 -7.38
C ARG A 212 -11.06 13.41 -7.61
N HIS A 213 -10.42 14.19 -6.72
CA HIS A 213 -8.99 14.40 -6.76
C HIS A 213 -8.21 13.09 -6.59
N GLU A 214 -8.62 12.25 -5.64
CA GLU A 214 -7.99 10.94 -5.39
C GLU A 214 -8.11 10.01 -6.59
N TRP A 215 -9.26 10.03 -7.29
CA TRP A 215 -9.40 9.27 -8.51
C TRP A 215 -8.51 9.82 -9.63
N TYR A 216 -8.71 11.08 -10.02
CA TYR A 216 -8.03 11.63 -11.21
C TYR A 216 -6.52 11.73 -11.04
N LYS A 217 -6.05 12.06 -9.85
CA LYS A 217 -4.62 12.11 -9.58
C LYS A 217 -4.00 10.73 -9.39
N HIS A 218 -4.63 9.86 -8.64
CA HIS A 218 -4.05 8.59 -8.20
C HIS A 218 -4.76 7.37 -8.80
N GLY A 219 -6.07 7.26 -8.65
CA GLY A 219 -6.85 6.12 -9.12
C GLY A 219 -6.74 5.88 -10.62
N SER A 220 -6.56 6.93 -11.43
CA SER A 220 -6.33 6.81 -12.88
C SER A 220 -5.02 6.07 -13.24
N CYS A 221 -4.12 5.86 -12.28
CA CYS A 221 -2.82 5.23 -12.51
C CYS A 221 -2.81 3.71 -12.27
N GLN A 222 -3.94 3.12 -11.89
CA GLN A 222 -4.12 1.69 -11.71
C GLN A 222 -5.13 1.12 -12.72
N LEU A 223 -5.40 -0.20 -12.68
CA LEU A 223 -6.16 -0.88 -13.75
C LEU A 223 -7.63 -1.18 -13.38
N ARG A 224 -8.08 -0.92 -12.14
CA ARG A 224 -9.46 -1.16 -11.70
C ARG A 224 -10.40 -0.06 -12.19
N SER A 225 -11.68 -0.38 -12.26
CA SER A 225 -12.74 0.63 -12.40
C SER A 225 -12.78 1.58 -11.19
N GLN A 226 -13.46 2.71 -11.30
CA GLN A 226 -13.69 3.62 -10.16
C GLN A 226 -14.37 2.89 -9.01
N ASP A 227 -15.35 2.07 -9.33
CA ASP A 227 -16.14 1.32 -8.36
C ASP A 227 -15.28 0.32 -7.59
N ASP A 228 -14.48 -0.51 -8.29
CA ASP A 228 -13.61 -1.51 -7.67
C ASP A 228 -12.44 -0.87 -6.90
N TYR A 229 -11.93 0.27 -7.37
CA TYR A 229 -10.88 1.02 -6.68
C TYR A 229 -11.39 1.52 -5.32
N TYR A 230 -12.57 2.14 -5.28
CA TYR A 230 -13.13 2.63 -4.03
C TYR A 230 -13.65 1.50 -3.14
N ALA A 231 -14.17 0.42 -3.70
CA ALA A 231 -14.52 -0.77 -2.93
C ALA A 231 -13.32 -1.33 -2.17
N LEU A 232 -12.16 -1.42 -2.83
CA LEU A 232 -10.92 -1.88 -2.19
C LEU A 232 -10.43 -0.89 -1.12
N ALA A 233 -10.38 0.41 -1.42
CA ALA A 233 -9.94 1.43 -0.46
C ALA A 233 -10.82 1.49 0.80
N VAL A 234 -12.12 1.38 0.63
CA VAL A 234 -13.11 1.29 1.72
C VAL A 234 -12.90 0.01 2.54
N ASN A 235 -12.74 -1.15 1.88
CA ASN A 235 -12.50 -2.41 2.57
C ASN A 235 -11.24 -2.35 3.45
N LEU A 236 -10.15 -1.79 2.96
CA LEU A 236 -8.92 -1.60 3.75
C LEU A 236 -9.16 -0.66 4.95
N THR A 237 -9.93 0.42 4.76
CA THR A 237 -10.29 1.35 5.84
C THR A 237 -11.19 0.69 6.89
N GLU A 238 -12.12 -0.14 6.46
CA GLU A 238 -12.98 -0.92 7.35
C GLU A 238 -12.17 -1.89 8.20
N GLN A 239 -11.19 -2.59 7.61
CA GLN A 239 -10.29 -3.48 8.35
C GLN A 239 -9.49 -2.72 9.42
N MET A 240 -9.00 -1.50 9.11
CA MET A 240 -8.35 -0.65 10.10
C MET A 240 -9.29 -0.35 11.27
N ASN A 241 -10.51 0.08 10.98
CA ASN A 241 -11.48 0.48 12.01
C ASN A 241 -12.00 -0.70 12.83
N ASN A 242 -12.11 -1.89 12.25
CA ASN A 242 -12.59 -3.11 12.92
C ASN A 242 -11.48 -3.88 13.65
N SER A 243 -10.25 -3.40 13.63
CA SER A 243 -9.09 -4.02 14.27
C SER A 243 -8.88 -3.53 15.73
N PRO A 244 -7.98 -4.17 16.51
CA PRO A 244 -7.58 -3.67 17.83
C PRO A 244 -7.09 -2.22 17.83
N ILE A 245 -6.33 -1.79 16.80
CA ILE A 245 -5.90 -0.39 16.70
C ILE A 245 -7.07 0.55 16.46
N GLY A 246 -8.07 0.18 15.67
CA GLY A 246 -9.30 0.94 15.46
C GLY A 246 -10.10 1.11 16.75
N ALA A 247 -10.28 0.02 17.50
CA ALA A 247 -10.93 0.06 18.80
C ALA A 247 -10.18 0.97 19.81
N PHE A 248 -8.85 0.91 19.80
CA PHE A 248 -8.01 1.76 20.61
C PHE A 248 -8.18 3.25 20.25
N ILE A 249 -8.15 3.61 18.98
CA ILE A 249 -8.38 5.00 18.51
C ILE A 249 -9.71 5.51 19.01
N LYS A 250 -10.77 4.72 18.84
CA LYS A 250 -12.14 5.08 19.28
C LYS A 250 -12.21 5.42 20.77
N ASN A 251 -11.47 4.69 21.61
CA ASN A 251 -11.52 4.82 23.06
C ASN A 251 -10.47 5.80 23.63
N SER A 252 -9.58 6.33 22.81
CA SER A 252 -8.45 7.16 23.25
C SER A 252 -8.48 8.59 22.71
N THR A 253 -9.62 9.03 22.17
CA THR A 253 -9.80 10.40 21.69
C THR A 253 -9.49 11.40 22.79
N GLY A 254 -8.70 12.44 22.48
CA GLY A 254 -8.23 13.45 23.44
C GLY A 254 -6.98 13.06 24.22
N GLN A 255 -6.52 11.81 24.15
CA GLN A 255 -5.36 11.32 24.91
C GLN A 255 -4.05 11.49 24.14
N THR A 256 -2.94 11.54 24.88
CA THR A 256 -1.58 11.49 24.35
C THR A 256 -1.09 10.06 24.32
N ILE A 257 -0.60 9.63 23.15
CA ILE A 257 -0.19 8.26 22.84
C ILE A 257 1.29 8.26 22.46
N THR A 258 2.05 7.28 22.96
CA THR A 258 3.43 7.09 22.48
C THR A 258 3.43 6.40 21.12
N VAL A 259 4.37 6.78 20.25
CA VAL A 259 4.58 6.10 18.95
C VAL A 259 4.85 4.61 19.13
N ALA A 260 5.58 4.24 20.20
CA ALA A 260 5.86 2.84 20.52
C ALA A 260 4.57 2.05 20.82
N ASN A 261 3.64 2.61 21.63
CA ASN A 261 2.37 1.95 21.92
C ASN A 261 1.50 1.79 20.65
N PHE A 262 1.42 2.85 19.84
CA PHE A 262 0.68 2.79 18.56
C PHE A 262 1.24 1.66 17.65
N LYS A 263 2.56 1.59 17.49
CA LYS A 263 3.23 0.56 16.69
C LYS A 263 3.00 -0.85 17.23
N GLN A 264 3.04 -1.03 18.55
CA GLN A 264 2.73 -2.31 19.18
C GLN A 264 1.28 -2.75 18.91
N LEU A 265 0.32 -1.83 19.04
CA LEU A 265 -1.10 -2.10 18.75
C LEU A 265 -1.32 -2.39 17.26
N PHE A 266 -0.56 -1.74 16.39
CA PHE A 266 -0.61 -2.03 14.95
C PHE A 266 -0.13 -3.46 14.65
N GLU A 267 0.94 -3.91 15.29
CA GLU A 267 1.42 -5.30 15.18
C GLU A 267 0.43 -6.32 15.78
N GLN A 268 -0.22 -6.00 16.87
CA GLN A 268 -1.32 -6.82 17.42
C GLN A 268 -2.50 -6.93 16.47
N SER A 269 -2.74 -5.88 15.66
CA SER A 269 -3.84 -5.84 14.68
C SER A 269 -3.52 -6.62 13.40
N PHE A 270 -2.28 -6.53 12.91
CA PHE A 270 -1.94 -6.95 11.55
C PHE A 270 -0.72 -7.87 11.45
N GLY A 271 -0.19 -8.33 12.59
CA GLY A 271 0.91 -9.28 12.66
C GLY A 271 2.28 -8.62 12.86
N ALA A 272 3.22 -9.43 13.30
CA ALA A 272 4.59 -9.02 13.61
C ALA A 272 5.28 -8.37 12.40
N GLY A 273 5.98 -7.26 12.64
CA GLY A 273 6.69 -6.50 11.61
C GLY A 273 5.82 -5.54 10.79
N SER A 274 4.49 -5.55 10.95
CA SER A 274 3.59 -4.62 10.25
C SER A 274 3.86 -3.17 10.61
N SER A 275 4.31 -2.89 11.82
CA SER A 275 4.68 -1.53 12.28
C SER A 275 5.83 -0.89 11.50
N LYS A 276 6.61 -1.69 10.76
CA LYS A 276 7.66 -1.20 9.87
C LYS A 276 7.13 -0.70 8.53
N LYS A 277 5.85 -0.94 8.25
CA LYS A 277 5.19 -0.60 6.97
C LYS A 277 4.39 0.70 7.05
N ILE A 278 4.44 1.41 8.19
CA ILE A 278 3.64 2.61 8.41
C ILE A 278 4.48 3.86 8.63
N LYS A 279 3.96 4.98 8.14
CA LYS A 279 4.39 6.34 8.46
C LYS A 279 3.32 7.02 9.31
N LEU A 280 3.70 7.53 10.46
CA LEU A 280 2.83 8.37 11.29
C LEU A 280 3.11 9.83 10.98
N ILE A 281 2.10 10.53 10.50
CA ILE A 281 2.19 11.93 10.13
C ILE A 281 1.52 12.78 11.20
N CYS A 282 2.30 13.69 11.77
CA CYS A 282 1.85 14.60 12.82
C CYS A 282 1.96 16.06 12.38
N LYS A 283 0.99 16.86 12.79
CA LYS A 283 1.01 18.31 12.71
C LYS A 283 0.59 18.89 14.05
N ASN A 284 1.36 19.84 14.57
CA ASN A 284 1.12 20.44 15.90
C ASN A 284 1.00 19.37 17.02
N ALA A 285 1.83 18.34 16.97
CA ALA A 285 1.81 17.17 17.86
C ALA A 285 0.50 16.34 17.83
N LEU A 286 -0.39 16.57 16.87
CA LEU A 286 -1.57 15.75 16.61
C LEU A 286 -1.29 14.74 15.50
N LEU A 287 -1.70 13.49 15.67
CA LEU A 287 -1.68 12.51 14.57
C LEU A 287 -2.72 12.93 13.52
N THR A 288 -2.28 13.27 12.32
CA THR A 288 -3.17 13.67 11.22
C THR A 288 -3.41 12.55 10.24
N ASP A 289 -2.37 11.76 9.92
CA ASP A 289 -2.48 10.69 8.93
C ASP A 289 -1.63 9.47 9.32
N VAL A 290 -2.05 8.31 8.82
CA VAL A 290 -1.27 7.08 8.82
C VAL A 290 -1.14 6.63 7.36
N TYR A 291 0.08 6.62 6.84
CA TYR A 291 0.37 6.07 5.51
C TYR A 291 0.91 4.66 5.66
N ILE A 292 0.35 3.74 4.92
CA ILE A 292 0.64 2.32 4.97
C ILE A 292 1.18 1.88 3.62
N GLU A 293 2.42 1.40 3.61
CA GLU A 293 3.01 0.85 2.40
C GLU A 293 2.36 -0.50 2.08
N LEU A 294 1.98 -0.67 0.83
CA LEU A 294 1.41 -1.90 0.30
C LEU A 294 2.20 -2.35 -0.93
N PRO A 295 2.20 -3.65 -1.25
CA PRO A 295 2.76 -4.12 -2.52
C PRO A 295 1.98 -3.54 -3.70
N ASN A 296 2.45 -3.77 -4.93
CA ASN A 296 1.63 -3.51 -6.10
C ASN A 296 0.33 -4.33 -6.00
N LEU A 297 -0.81 -3.66 -6.09
CA LEU A 297 -2.15 -4.26 -5.95
C LEU A 297 -2.76 -4.66 -7.30
N ASP A 298 -2.19 -4.21 -8.43
CA ASP A 298 -2.71 -4.54 -9.75
C ASP A 298 -2.60 -6.04 -10.02
N GLY A 299 -3.74 -6.65 -10.38
CA GLY A 299 -3.84 -8.10 -10.59
C GLY A 299 -3.66 -8.94 -9.32
N ARG A 300 -3.93 -8.37 -8.13
CA ARG A 300 -3.99 -9.09 -6.85
C ARG A 300 -5.43 -9.28 -6.43
N ASP A 301 -5.72 -10.48 -5.91
CA ASP A 301 -6.99 -10.80 -5.26
C ASP A 301 -6.93 -10.60 -3.74
N GLU A 302 -5.71 -10.48 -3.16
CA GLU A 302 -5.57 -10.23 -1.74
C GLU A 302 -6.11 -8.84 -1.38
N THR A 303 -7.07 -8.81 -0.49
CA THR A 303 -7.71 -7.59 0.00
C THR A 303 -7.57 -7.42 1.51
N LYS A 304 -6.86 -8.35 2.19
CA LYS A 304 -6.66 -8.30 3.62
C LYS A 304 -5.32 -7.67 3.98
N LEU A 305 -5.33 -6.71 4.89
CA LEU A 305 -4.10 -6.06 5.38
C LEU A 305 -3.12 -7.08 5.97
N THR A 306 -3.61 -8.13 6.64
CA THR A 306 -2.77 -9.21 7.19
C THR A 306 -2.03 -10.01 6.11
N GLU A 307 -2.53 -10.06 4.88
CA GLU A 307 -1.91 -10.73 3.74
C GLU A 307 -1.01 -9.78 2.94
N LEU A 308 -1.39 -8.51 2.84
CA LEU A 308 -0.68 -7.49 2.07
C LEU A 308 0.56 -6.94 2.79
N LEU A 309 0.46 -6.68 4.09
CA LEU A 309 1.55 -6.05 4.85
C LEU A 309 2.85 -6.86 4.87
N PRO A 310 2.86 -8.21 4.98
CA PRO A 310 4.09 -8.98 4.89
C PRO A 310 4.84 -8.82 3.54
N LEU A 311 4.12 -8.44 2.48
CA LEU A 311 4.66 -8.26 1.13
C LEU A 311 5.12 -6.82 0.86
N ALA A 312 4.77 -5.88 1.74
CA ALA A 312 5.08 -4.47 1.59
C ALA A 312 6.54 -4.15 1.94
N LYS A 313 7.06 -3.06 1.41
CA LYS A 313 8.38 -2.54 1.78
C LYS A 313 8.36 -1.93 3.18
N ASP A 314 9.48 -2.03 3.89
CA ASP A 314 9.64 -1.30 5.16
C ASP A 314 9.68 0.20 4.89
N ASN A 315 8.99 0.96 5.74
CA ASN A 315 9.00 2.41 5.70
C ASN A 315 8.90 2.97 7.12
N THR A 316 10.03 3.42 7.63
CA THR A 316 10.13 3.92 9.02
C THR A 316 10.10 5.43 9.12
N SER A 317 10.03 6.15 8.00
CA SER A 317 9.96 7.61 8.01
C SER A 317 8.57 8.09 8.46
N GLY A 318 8.54 9.19 9.19
CA GLY A 318 7.31 9.83 9.66
C GLY A 318 7.66 11.17 10.28
N SER A 319 6.66 11.98 10.58
CA SER A 319 6.86 13.31 11.21
C SER A 319 6.46 13.38 12.68
N CYS A 320 5.90 12.30 13.23
CA CYS A 320 5.61 12.23 14.66
C CYS A 320 6.90 12.07 15.47
N GLY A 321 6.97 12.78 16.62
CA GLY A 321 8.03 12.59 17.60
C GLY A 321 7.90 11.28 18.36
N THR A 322 8.23 11.24 19.64
CA THR A 322 8.07 10.06 20.50
C THR A 322 6.62 9.82 20.93
N GLN A 323 5.78 10.84 20.85
CA GLN A 323 4.36 10.81 21.21
C GLN A 323 3.56 11.80 20.38
N PHE A 324 2.25 11.60 20.31
CA PHE A 324 1.28 12.48 19.67
C PHE A 324 -0.04 12.45 20.45
N LYS A 325 -0.87 13.45 20.25
CA LYS A 325 -2.22 13.49 20.78
C LYS A 325 -3.22 13.05 19.70
N LEU A 326 -4.23 12.29 20.09
CA LEU A 326 -5.44 12.06 19.29
C LEU A 326 -6.38 13.24 19.52
N SER A 327 -6.71 13.98 18.47
CA SER A 327 -7.59 15.13 18.56
C SER A 327 -8.99 14.72 19.00
N ASN A 328 -9.63 15.56 19.81
CA ASN A 328 -11.05 15.48 20.13
C ASN A 328 -11.82 16.69 19.56
N PHE A 329 -11.28 17.31 18.53
CA PHE A 329 -11.91 18.46 17.88
C PHE A 329 -13.28 18.08 17.31
N SER A 330 -14.25 18.95 17.58
CA SER A 330 -15.58 18.94 16.98
C SER A 330 -16.13 20.36 16.99
N VAL A 331 -17.11 20.61 16.15
CA VAL A 331 -17.93 21.83 16.24
C VAL A 331 -19.20 21.52 17.03
N ASN A 332 -19.71 22.53 17.73
CA ASN A 332 -20.94 22.43 18.51
C ASN A 332 -22.17 22.39 17.63
#